data_5d0e0a0c0885a7fc9e0e353459e63837
#
_entry.id   5d0e0a0c0885a7fc9e0e353459e63837
#
_cell.length_a   1.000
_cell.length_b   1.000
_cell.length_c   1.000
_cell.angle_alpha   90.00
_cell.angle_beta   90.00
_cell.angle_gamma   90.00
#
_symmetry.space_group_name_H-M   'P 1'
#
loop_
_entity.id
_entity.type
_entity.pdbx_description
1 polymer ?
#
loop_
_entity_poly.entity_id
_entity_poly.type
_entity_poly.pdbx_seq_one_letter_code
_entity_poly.pdbx_strand_id
1 'polypeptide(L)'
;MSVAFTGGGKRGILMRSVIVGAGPTGLYTAVALARRGHQVTVIDRDPGPAGGQWWDRKGVMQFHHPHHFRQQVADALLAEMPEVWRGLLAAGAVRAVLPGQPGVPAGLHCRRLTFERVLRAAAQAEPGVWLRTGHADEVCAERGRVAGVMVGGRQVDADLVIDAGGRGGRLTRELRRPAEGGDCGIAYVSRQYQMLPGAAAGPVNMPFGVMVTYPGYVVAVFIHDNRILSALIARASTDRQLAALRTRAAFEAAARAIPALAAWTDPGQARPITPVLPGGRLYNSYRGQLNDAGRVALGGLIYAGDSVCTTNPAAGRGVTTSLLQARQLISLLAEHGRDFTSCSLAFDHWCAGTIKPWFEDHVHWDEDLIRRWSGQDVDLTRPLPPDLITAAAQADPEIARAVGPYQAMLAPPSSLNAVQARARDIYATGWRPPMPPGPTRAELASLITAAASSRSHPAHDAALSAAAAPAGHARAALPCARTRAWACS
;
A
#
# COMPACT_ATOMS: atom_id res chain seq x y z
N MET A 1 10.77 14.03 45.33
CA MET A 1 11.06 15.36 44.76
C MET A 1 10.44 15.41 43.37
N SER A 2 9.29 16.10 43.22
CA SER A 2 8.50 16.22 42.02
C SER A 2 9.07 17.38 41.20
N VAL A 3 9.64 17.11 40.02
CA VAL A 3 10.11 18.15 39.11
C VAL A 3 8.96 18.52 38.18
N ALA A 4 8.37 19.69 38.44
CA ALA A 4 7.37 20.29 37.56
C ALA A 4 8.08 20.79 36.29
N PHE A 5 7.77 20.19 35.15
CA PHE A 5 8.14 20.71 33.83
C PHE A 5 7.24 21.89 33.48
N THR A 6 7.73 23.10 33.73
CA THR A 6 7.13 24.33 33.17
C THR A 6 7.63 24.50 31.74
N GLY A 7 6.99 23.86 30.80
CA GLY A 7 7.18 24.05 29.36
C GLY A 7 6.47 25.32 28.90
N GLY A 8 7.17 26.46 28.85
CA GLY A 8 6.76 27.67 28.13
C GLY A 8 6.80 27.42 26.61
N GLY A 9 5.83 26.63 26.06
CA GLY A 9 5.68 26.42 24.63
C GLY A 9 5.26 27.73 23.97
N LYS A 10 6.08 28.26 23.06
CA LYS A 10 5.66 29.29 22.10
C LYS A 10 4.35 28.77 21.48
N ARG A 11 3.22 29.45 21.68
CA ARG A 11 1.97 29.15 20.97
C ARG A 11 2.29 29.24 19.48
N GLY A 12 2.41 28.09 18.81
CA GLY A 12 2.62 28.03 17.38
C GLY A 12 1.49 28.78 16.67
N ILE A 13 1.84 29.54 15.63
CA ILE A 13 0.84 30.28 14.86
C ILE A 13 -0.11 29.27 14.24
N LEU A 14 -1.41 29.40 14.53
CA LEU A 14 -2.48 28.58 13.94
C LEU A 14 -2.41 28.64 12.40
N MET A 15 -2.36 27.47 11.75
CA MET A 15 -2.38 27.36 10.29
C MET A 15 -3.68 26.70 9.82
N ARG A 16 -4.22 27.21 8.73
CA ARG A 16 -5.27 26.53 7.96
C ARG A 16 -4.58 25.66 6.92
N SER A 17 -4.75 24.36 7.02
CA SER A 17 -4.13 23.40 6.12
C SER A 17 -5.20 22.67 5.30
N VAL A 18 -4.97 22.53 4.01
CA VAL A 18 -5.76 21.65 3.14
C VAL A 18 -4.89 20.47 2.74
N ILE A 19 -5.41 19.26 2.95
CA ILE A 19 -4.78 18.02 2.50
C ILE A 19 -5.64 17.41 1.41
N VAL A 20 -5.05 17.19 0.24
CA VAL A 20 -5.72 16.55 -0.89
C VAL A 20 -5.40 15.07 -0.87
N GLY A 21 -6.44 14.25 -0.62
CA GLY A 21 -6.35 12.79 -0.49
C GLY A 21 -6.52 12.29 0.95
N ALA A 22 -7.56 11.49 1.18
CA ALA A 22 -7.85 10.82 2.45
C ALA A 22 -7.34 9.36 2.45
N GLY A 23 -6.14 9.12 1.90
CA GLY A 23 -5.39 7.88 2.07
C GLY A 23 -4.60 7.87 3.38
N PRO A 24 -3.82 6.80 3.66
CA PRO A 24 -3.04 6.67 4.89
C PRO A 24 -2.17 7.89 5.20
N THR A 25 -1.44 8.41 4.20
CA THR A 25 -0.60 9.61 4.34
C THR A 25 -1.41 10.83 4.76
N GLY A 26 -2.49 11.12 4.03
CA GLY A 26 -3.29 12.33 4.27
C GLY A 26 -4.02 12.30 5.61
N LEU A 27 -4.63 11.17 5.97
CA LEU A 27 -5.34 11.03 7.25
C LEU A 27 -4.37 11.09 8.44
N TYR A 28 -3.22 10.41 8.35
CA TYR A 28 -2.19 10.47 9.40
C TYR A 28 -1.69 11.91 9.59
N THR A 29 -1.35 12.58 8.50
CA THR A 29 -0.87 13.97 8.54
C THR A 29 -1.93 14.92 9.09
N ALA A 30 -3.20 14.71 8.72
CA ALA A 30 -4.31 15.54 9.20
C ALA A 30 -4.47 15.49 10.72
N VAL A 31 -4.52 14.28 11.27
CA VAL A 31 -4.64 14.10 12.73
C VAL A 31 -3.42 14.68 13.47
N ALA A 32 -2.22 14.40 12.95
CA ALA A 32 -0.99 14.89 13.58
C ALA A 32 -0.89 16.42 13.57
N LEU A 33 -1.32 17.10 12.51
CA LEU A 33 -1.38 18.57 12.45
C LEU A 33 -2.47 19.14 13.37
N ALA A 34 -3.66 18.53 13.40
CA ALA A 34 -4.74 18.97 14.28
C ALA A 34 -4.35 18.89 15.75
N ARG A 35 -3.67 17.83 16.18
CA ARG A 35 -3.13 17.68 17.55
C ARG A 35 -2.07 18.71 17.91
N ARG A 36 -1.46 19.35 16.92
CA ARG A 36 -0.55 20.49 17.10
C ARG A 36 -1.26 21.83 17.04
N GLY A 37 -2.61 21.82 17.05
CA GLY A 37 -3.44 23.02 17.12
C GLY A 37 -3.77 23.64 15.76
N HIS A 38 -3.47 22.95 14.64
CA HIS A 38 -3.82 23.46 13.30
C HIS A 38 -5.24 23.09 12.91
N GLN A 39 -5.82 23.88 12.00
CA GLN A 39 -7.10 23.56 11.37
C GLN A 39 -6.85 22.84 10.05
N VAL A 40 -7.42 21.64 9.88
CA VAL A 40 -7.12 20.78 8.74
C VAL A 40 -8.39 20.37 8.00
N THR A 41 -8.50 20.74 6.74
CA THR A 41 -9.54 20.22 5.83
C THR A 41 -8.92 19.16 4.93
N VAL A 42 -9.42 17.93 4.99
CA VAL A 42 -9.02 16.85 4.09
C VAL A 42 -10.06 16.73 2.99
N ILE A 43 -9.61 16.81 1.74
CA ILE A 43 -10.47 16.72 0.55
C ILE A 43 -10.20 15.39 -0.15
N ASP A 44 -11.22 14.58 -0.34
CA ASP A 44 -11.12 13.33 -1.13
C ASP A 44 -12.41 13.15 -1.94
N ARG A 45 -12.27 12.65 -3.18
CA ARG A 45 -13.43 12.31 -4.02
C ARG A 45 -14.21 11.10 -3.51
N ASP A 46 -13.58 10.25 -2.69
CA ASP A 46 -14.22 9.11 -2.06
C ASP A 46 -14.92 9.55 -0.76
N PRO A 47 -16.26 9.34 -0.65
CA PRO A 47 -17.02 9.77 0.53
C PRO A 47 -16.70 8.96 1.79
N GLY A 48 -15.98 7.85 1.66
CA GLY A 48 -15.74 6.88 2.72
C GLY A 48 -16.81 5.79 2.77
N PRO A 49 -16.73 4.90 3.77
CA PRO A 49 -17.69 3.81 3.91
C PRO A 49 -19.09 4.34 4.23
N ALA A 50 -20.10 3.92 3.45
CA ALA A 50 -21.51 4.31 3.61
C ALA A 50 -22.26 3.48 4.68
N GLY A 51 -21.57 2.87 5.62
CA GLY A 51 -22.09 1.84 6.53
C GLY A 51 -21.78 0.43 6.00
N GLY A 52 -22.08 -0.59 6.82
CA GLY A 52 -21.76 -1.98 6.45
C GLY A 52 -20.27 -2.34 6.48
N GLN A 53 -19.96 -3.59 6.12
CA GLN A 53 -18.58 -4.10 6.17
C GLN A 53 -17.79 -3.84 4.88
N TRP A 54 -18.45 -3.67 3.74
CA TRP A 54 -17.81 -3.47 2.45
C TRP A 54 -17.59 -2.00 2.15
N TRP A 55 -16.43 -1.69 1.62
CA TRP A 55 -16.06 -0.37 1.11
C TRP A 55 -15.14 -0.55 -0.09
N ASP A 56 -15.42 0.12 -1.19
CA ASP A 56 -14.63 0.09 -2.40
C ASP A 56 -14.15 1.50 -2.77
N ARG A 57 -12.84 1.72 -2.75
CA ARG A 57 -12.21 2.98 -3.17
C ARG A 57 -11.80 2.91 -4.63
N LYS A 58 -12.70 3.29 -5.54
CA LYS A 58 -12.48 3.26 -7.00
C LYS A 58 -11.19 3.93 -7.47
N GLY A 59 -10.66 4.90 -6.73
CA GLY A 59 -9.40 5.57 -7.05
C GLY A 59 -8.14 4.83 -6.61
N VAL A 60 -8.28 3.72 -5.87
CA VAL A 60 -7.16 2.98 -5.27
C VAL A 60 -7.17 1.55 -5.80
N MET A 61 -6.47 1.32 -6.90
CA MET A 61 -6.42 0.00 -7.58
C MET A 61 -6.06 -1.14 -6.62
N GLN A 62 -5.20 -0.87 -5.65
CA GLN A 62 -4.70 -1.89 -4.71
C GLN A 62 -5.55 -2.04 -3.45
N PHE A 63 -6.75 -1.44 -3.36
CA PHE A 63 -7.51 -1.36 -2.11
C PHE A 63 -7.86 -2.73 -1.51
N HIS A 64 -8.18 -3.70 -2.35
CA HIS A 64 -8.50 -5.07 -1.95
C HIS A 64 -7.37 -6.08 -2.16
N HIS A 65 -6.23 -5.64 -2.70
CA HIS A 65 -5.04 -6.47 -2.82
C HIS A 65 -4.30 -6.60 -1.48
N PRO A 66 -3.42 -7.60 -1.34
CA PRO A 66 -2.67 -7.78 -0.10
C PRO A 66 -1.75 -6.61 0.20
N HIS A 67 -1.57 -6.33 1.48
CA HIS A 67 -0.67 -5.31 2.00
C HIS A 67 0.17 -5.86 3.14
N HIS A 68 1.38 -5.36 3.26
CA HIS A 68 2.24 -5.59 4.41
C HIS A 68 2.44 -4.27 5.17
N PHE A 69 2.01 -4.23 6.42
CA PHE A 69 2.21 -3.10 7.33
C PHE A 69 3.40 -3.42 8.23
N ARG A 70 4.56 -2.87 7.90
CA ARG A 70 5.82 -3.13 8.59
C ARG A 70 5.85 -2.50 9.98
N GLN A 71 6.86 -2.85 10.78
CA GLN A 71 7.00 -2.34 12.15
C GLN A 71 7.02 -0.81 12.22
N GLN A 72 7.64 -0.12 11.26
CA GLN A 72 7.64 1.35 11.20
C GLN A 72 6.23 1.95 11.11
N VAL A 73 5.26 1.24 10.53
CA VAL A 73 3.85 1.65 10.52
C VAL A 73 3.27 1.56 11.93
N ALA A 74 3.55 0.47 12.65
CA ALA A 74 3.15 0.31 14.05
C ALA A 74 3.77 1.41 14.92
N ASP A 75 5.06 1.67 14.77
CA ASP A 75 5.80 2.69 15.51
C ASP A 75 5.24 4.10 15.25
N ALA A 76 4.89 4.40 13.99
CA ALA A 76 4.26 5.66 13.63
C ALA A 76 2.89 5.83 14.31
N LEU A 77 2.05 4.79 14.28
CA LEU A 77 0.74 4.82 14.91
C LEU A 77 0.85 4.91 16.44
N LEU A 78 1.73 4.14 17.05
CA LEU A 78 1.91 4.16 18.51
C LEU A 78 2.42 5.52 19.02
N ALA A 79 3.27 6.18 18.24
CA ALA A 79 3.82 7.49 18.60
C ALA A 79 2.79 8.63 18.48
N GLU A 80 1.93 8.61 17.45
CA GLU A 80 1.03 9.73 17.13
C GLU A 80 -0.45 9.41 17.42
N MET A 81 -0.88 8.17 17.21
CA MET A 81 -2.28 7.74 17.25
C MET A 81 -2.44 6.38 17.92
N PRO A 82 -2.07 6.21 19.20
CA PRO A 82 -2.14 4.90 19.87
C PRO A 82 -3.56 4.33 19.94
N GLU A 83 -4.60 5.16 19.85
CA GLU A 83 -5.99 4.72 19.74
C GLU A 83 -6.28 4.05 18.39
N VAL A 84 -5.66 4.49 17.28
CA VAL A 84 -5.75 3.82 15.98
C VAL A 84 -5.15 2.43 16.06
N TRP A 85 -3.98 2.29 16.66
CA TRP A 85 -3.35 0.99 16.90
C TRP A 85 -4.28 0.05 17.69
N ARG A 86 -4.84 0.53 18.81
CA ARG A 86 -5.80 -0.23 19.61
C ARG A 86 -7.07 -0.58 18.82
N GLY A 87 -7.57 0.37 18.03
CA GLY A 87 -8.73 0.17 17.15
C GLY A 87 -8.50 -0.86 16.07
N LEU A 88 -7.30 -0.93 15.48
CA LEU A 88 -6.92 -1.97 14.52
C LEU A 88 -6.93 -3.36 15.15
N LEU A 89 -6.34 -3.52 16.33
CA LEU A 89 -6.37 -4.79 17.06
C LEU A 89 -7.81 -5.19 17.43
N ALA A 90 -8.63 -4.24 17.89
CA ALA A 90 -10.05 -4.48 18.18
C ALA A 90 -10.86 -4.84 16.91
N ALA A 91 -10.45 -4.35 15.74
CA ALA A 91 -11.03 -4.71 14.44
C ALA A 91 -10.53 -6.07 13.90
N GLY A 92 -9.74 -6.80 14.68
CA GLY A 92 -9.25 -8.15 14.35
C GLY A 92 -7.89 -8.20 13.66
N ALA A 93 -7.19 -7.07 13.56
CA ALA A 93 -5.80 -7.09 13.09
C ALA A 93 -4.88 -7.81 14.08
N VAL A 94 -3.83 -8.46 13.60
CA VAL A 94 -2.93 -9.29 14.41
C VAL A 94 -1.51 -8.73 14.31
N ARG A 95 -0.79 -8.69 15.42
CA ARG A 95 0.63 -8.33 15.44
C ARG A 95 1.43 -9.36 14.63
N ALA A 96 2.22 -8.88 13.68
CA ALA A 96 3.16 -9.71 12.95
C ALA A 96 4.48 -9.84 13.70
N VAL A 97 5.10 -11.02 13.62
CA VAL A 97 6.41 -11.32 14.20
C VAL A 97 7.33 -11.92 13.14
N LEU A 98 8.63 -11.88 13.35
CA LEU A 98 9.57 -12.53 12.45
C LEU A 98 9.40 -14.05 12.51
N PRO A 99 9.38 -14.75 11.37
CA PRO A 99 9.35 -16.20 11.33
C PRO A 99 10.50 -16.82 12.17
N GLY A 100 10.17 -17.78 13.02
CA GLY A 100 11.13 -18.40 13.93
C GLY A 100 11.59 -17.54 15.13
N GLN A 101 11.11 -16.29 15.24
CA GLN A 101 11.46 -15.34 16.31
C GLN A 101 10.21 -14.67 16.88
N PRO A 102 9.37 -15.38 17.65
CA PRO A 102 8.06 -14.88 18.08
C PRO A 102 8.12 -13.65 19.00
N GLY A 103 9.27 -13.34 19.58
CA GLY A 103 9.49 -12.13 20.38
C GLY A 103 9.86 -10.89 19.60
N VAL A 104 10.15 -11.01 18.28
CA VAL A 104 10.61 -9.90 17.45
C VAL A 104 9.43 -9.35 16.62
N PRO A 105 8.95 -8.13 16.92
CA PRO A 105 7.82 -7.55 16.19
C PRO A 105 8.23 -7.21 14.75
N ALA A 106 7.30 -7.43 13.80
CA ALA A 106 7.54 -7.22 12.39
C ALA A 106 6.43 -6.38 11.71
N GLY A 107 5.45 -5.92 12.49
CA GLY A 107 4.37 -5.06 12.00
C GLY A 107 2.97 -5.57 12.29
N LEU A 108 2.09 -5.54 11.31
CA LEU A 108 0.67 -5.82 11.48
C LEU A 108 0.11 -6.64 10.30
N HIS A 109 -0.63 -7.68 10.60
CA HIS A 109 -1.47 -8.41 9.66
C HIS A 109 -2.85 -7.74 9.61
N CYS A 110 -3.14 -7.07 8.51
CA CYS A 110 -4.37 -6.31 8.34
C CYS A 110 -4.68 -6.13 6.85
N ARG A 111 -5.95 -6.14 6.48
CA ARG A 111 -6.36 -5.67 5.15
C ARG A 111 -6.30 -4.15 5.10
N ARG A 112 -6.00 -3.60 3.94
CA ARG A 112 -6.03 -2.16 3.72
C ARG A 112 -7.40 -1.56 4.03
N LEU A 113 -8.47 -2.26 3.67
CA LEU A 113 -9.84 -1.90 4.01
C LEU A 113 -10.01 -1.63 5.52
N THR A 114 -9.58 -2.56 6.37
CA THR A 114 -9.66 -2.45 7.84
C THR A 114 -8.77 -1.32 8.34
N PHE A 115 -7.55 -1.22 7.83
CA PHE A 115 -6.59 -0.18 8.18
C PHE A 115 -7.14 1.22 7.89
N GLU A 116 -7.61 1.46 6.67
CA GLU A 116 -8.11 2.78 6.27
C GLU A 116 -9.44 3.14 6.95
N ARG A 117 -10.30 2.16 7.24
CA ARG A 117 -11.54 2.42 8.01
C ARG A 117 -11.26 2.93 9.41
N VAL A 118 -10.38 2.26 10.14
CA VAL A 118 -10.02 2.65 11.50
C VAL A 118 -9.33 4.01 11.51
N LEU A 119 -8.38 4.22 10.61
CA LEU A 119 -7.66 5.49 10.48
C LEU A 119 -8.61 6.65 10.11
N ARG A 120 -9.56 6.42 9.18
CA ARG A 120 -10.55 7.42 8.80
C ARG A 120 -11.51 7.74 9.95
N ALA A 121 -11.97 6.74 10.69
CA ALA A 121 -12.82 6.96 11.84
C ALA A 121 -12.12 7.81 12.92
N ALA A 122 -10.84 7.56 13.17
CA ALA A 122 -10.04 8.39 14.08
C ALA A 122 -9.91 9.84 13.57
N ALA A 123 -9.64 10.02 12.28
CA ALA A 123 -9.55 11.37 11.69
C ALA A 123 -10.91 12.12 11.72
N GLN A 124 -12.03 11.41 11.58
CA GLN A 124 -13.37 12.00 11.70
C GLN A 124 -13.69 12.44 13.14
N ALA A 125 -13.16 11.73 14.13
CA ALA A 125 -13.35 12.03 15.53
C ALA A 125 -12.36 13.08 16.08
N GLU A 126 -11.28 13.38 15.33
CA GLU A 126 -10.23 14.30 15.80
C GLU A 126 -10.68 15.75 15.71
N PRO A 127 -10.72 16.51 16.84
CA PRO A 127 -11.01 17.93 16.83
C PRO A 127 -10.04 18.69 15.91
N GLY A 128 -10.57 19.59 15.07
CA GLY A 128 -9.75 20.37 14.12
C GLY A 128 -9.47 19.66 12.79
N VAL A 129 -10.05 18.47 12.56
CA VAL A 129 -10.04 17.79 11.25
C VAL A 129 -11.45 17.79 10.65
N TRP A 130 -11.57 18.24 9.40
CA TRP A 130 -12.80 18.18 8.61
C TRP A 130 -12.58 17.39 7.35
N LEU A 131 -13.32 16.28 7.19
CA LEU A 131 -13.32 15.48 5.96
C LEU A 131 -14.38 16.02 5.01
N ARG A 132 -13.98 16.48 3.83
CA ARG A 132 -14.85 16.99 2.78
C ARG A 132 -14.80 16.08 1.55
N THR A 133 -15.94 15.56 1.14
CA THR A 133 -16.06 14.86 -0.14
C THR A 133 -16.08 15.86 -1.28
N GLY A 134 -15.19 15.67 -2.26
CA GLY A 134 -15.09 16.52 -3.44
C GLY A 134 -13.82 16.27 -4.23
N HIS A 135 -13.77 16.84 -5.43
CA HIS A 135 -12.58 16.86 -6.26
C HIS A 135 -11.82 18.17 -6.02
N ALA A 136 -10.52 18.10 -5.82
CA ALA A 136 -9.65 19.26 -5.80
C ALA A 136 -9.29 19.57 -7.26
N ASP A 137 -9.79 20.69 -7.76
CA ASP A 137 -9.72 21.04 -9.18
C ASP A 137 -8.44 21.81 -9.52
N GLU A 138 -8.05 22.76 -8.64
CA GLU A 138 -6.94 23.66 -8.85
C GLU A 138 -6.36 24.14 -7.53
N VAL A 139 -5.05 24.42 -7.48
CA VAL A 139 -4.38 25.12 -6.38
C VAL A 139 -4.47 26.61 -6.62
N CYS A 140 -5.17 27.32 -5.73
CA CYS A 140 -5.23 28.77 -5.78
C CYS A 140 -3.93 29.37 -5.21
N ALA A 141 -3.35 30.33 -5.91
CA ALA A 141 -2.10 30.95 -5.54
C ALA A 141 -2.17 32.48 -5.61
N GLU A 142 -1.54 33.14 -4.64
CA GLU A 142 -1.36 34.59 -4.59
C GLU A 142 0.09 34.90 -4.27
N ARG A 143 0.70 35.80 -5.06
CA ARG A 143 2.08 36.29 -4.83
C ARG A 143 3.12 35.17 -4.62
N GLY A 144 3.01 34.08 -5.40
CA GLY A 144 3.94 32.95 -5.33
C GLY A 144 3.72 31.99 -4.13
N ARG A 145 2.61 32.12 -3.43
CA ARG A 145 2.23 31.25 -2.30
C ARG A 145 0.85 30.66 -2.53
N VAL A 146 0.56 29.54 -1.90
CA VAL A 146 -0.80 29.00 -1.89
C VAL A 146 -1.75 29.93 -1.14
N ALA A 147 -2.97 30.07 -1.66
CA ALA A 147 -4.09 30.76 -1.01
C ALA A 147 -5.23 29.77 -0.68
N GLY A 148 -5.23 28.59 -1.30
CA GLY A 148 -6.23 27.56 -1.08
C GLY A 148 -6.31 26.55 -2.20
N VAL A 149 -7.42 25.82 -2.24
CA VAL A 149 -7.74 24.81 -3.26
C VAL A 149 -9.18 25.04 -3.76
N MET A 150 -9.38 25.00 -5.07
CA MET A 150 -10.70 25.03 -5.67
C MET A 150 -11.38 23.66 -5.58
N VAL A 151 -12.64 23.64 -5.08
CA VAL A 151 -13.44 22.42 -4.92
C VAL A 151 -14.88 22.68 -5.34
N GLY A 152 -15.28 22.16 -6.49
CA GLY A 152 -16.64 22.36 -7.02
C GLY A 152 -16.99 23.84 -7.19
N GLY A 153 -16.09 24.63 -7.74
CA GLY A 153 -16.27 26.07 -8.03
C GLY A 153 -16.15 26.98 -6.80
N ARG A 154 -15.75 26.47 -5.63
CA ARG A 154 -15.56 27.28 -4.42
C ARG A 154 -14.17 27.08 -3.86
N GLN A 155 -13.51 28.18 -3.51
CA GLN A 155 -12.21 28.14 -2.86
C GLN A 155 -12.34 27.67 -1.39
N VAL A 156 -11.44 26.77 -1.01
CA VAL A 156 -11.17 26.40 0.39
C VAL A 156 -9.83 27.03 0.74
N ASP A 157 -9.87 28.07 1.54
CA ASP A 157 -8.68 28.82 1.92
C ASP A 157 -7.69 27.98 2.70
N ALA A 158 -6.41 28.16 2.44
CA ALA A 158 -5.31 27.50 3.15
C ALA A 158 -4.03 28.31 3.16
N ASP A 159 -3.30 28.23 4.27
CA ASP A 159 -1.91 28.71 4.40
C ASP A 159 -0.93 27.64 3.89
N LEU A 160 -1.34 26.35 3.97
CA LEU A 160 -0.58 25.17 3.58
C LEU A 160 -1.48 24.20 2.81
N VAL A 161 -1.02 23.74 1.66
CA VAL A 161 -1.64 22.66 0.88
C VAL A 161 -0.69 21.49 0.80
N ILE A 162 -1.16 20.31 1.24
CA ILE A 162 -0.41 19.06 1.14
C ILE A 162 -1.09 18.17 0.10
N ASP A 163 -0.41 17.92 -1.03
CA ASP A 163 -0.86 16.96 -2.03
C ASP A 163 -0.45 15.54 -1.65
N ALA A 164 -1.38 14.82 -1.03
CA ALA A 164 -1.34 13.40 -0.73
C ALA A 164 -2.32 12.61 -1.64
N GLY A 165 -2.61 13.13 -2.83
CA GLY A 165 -3.56 12.56 -3.80
C GLY A 165 -3.11 11.25 -4.44
N GLY A 166 -1.93 10.77 -4.09
CA GLY A 166 -1.37 9.50 -4.53
C GLY A 166 -0.87 9.52 -5.96
N ARG A 167 -0.55 8.35 -6.49
CA ARG A 167 0.08 8.17 -7.81
C ARG A 167 -0.74 8.72 -8.98
N GLY A 168 -2.05 8.80 -8.85
CA GLY A 168 -2.98 9.27 -9.89
C GLY A 168 -3.29 10.76 -9.83
N GLY A 169 -2.73 11.49 -8.86
CA GLY A 169 -2.94 12.92 -8.67
C GLY A 169 -2.51 13.74 -9.90
N ARG A 170 -3.41 14.61 -10.39
CA ARG A 170 -3.14 15.50 -11.52
C ARG A 170 -3.10 16.96 -11.11
N LEU A 171 -3.61 17.28 -9.93
CA LEU A 171 -3.79 18.63 -9.41
C LEU A 171 -2.53 19.51 -9.56
N THR A 172 -1.37 18.92 -9.36
CA THR A 172 -0.10 19.63 -9.26
C THR A 172 0.95 19.17 -10.26
N ARG A 173 0.51 18.42 -11.29
CA ARG A 173 1.45 17.79 -12.23
C ARG A 173 2.36 18.80 -12.92
N GLU A 174 1.87 19.93 -13.30
CA GLU A 174 2.60 20.96 -14.06
C GLU A 174 3.50 21.83 -13.19
N LEU A 175 3.34 21.74 -11.87
CA LEU A 175 4.10 22.54 -10.90
C LEU A 175 5.44 21.89 -10.50
N ARG A 176 5.69 20.66 -10.95
CA ARG A 176 6.91 19.88 -10.60
C ARG A 176 7.59 19.35 -11.87
N ARG A 177 8.88 19.05 -11.76
CA ARG A 177 9.61 18.32 -12.80
C ARG A 177 8.92 16.98 -13.15
N PRO A 178 9.13 16.42 -14.34
CA PRO A 178 8.67 15.09 -14.71
C PRO A 178 9.09 14.04 -13.67
N ALA A 179 8.30 12.97 -13.54
CA ALA A 179 8.66 11.86 -12.68
C ALA A 179 9.76 11.00 -13.32
N GLU A 180 10.68 10.52 -12.50
CA GLU A 180 11.62 9.46 -12.86
C GLU A 180 10.90 8.10 -12.76
N GLY A 181 11.38 7.08 -13.50
CA GLY A 181 10.88 5.70 -13.44
C GLY A 181 10.05 5.30 -14.65
N GLY A 182 9.22 4.27 -14.49
CA GLY A 182 8.44 3.70 -15.57
C GLY A 182 7.67 2.44 -15.18
N ASP A 183 7.16 1.72 -16.18
CA ASP A 183 6.48 0.43 -15.99
C ASP A 183 7.45 -0.60 -15.41
N CYS A 184 7.05 -1.31 -14.37
CA CYS A 184 7.90 -2.34 -13.74
C CYS A 184 7.84 -3.71 -14.44
N GLY A 185 7.09 -3.84 -15.52
CA GLY A 185 7.01 -5.08 -16.30
C GLY A 185 6.26 -6.23 -15.62
N ILE A 186 5.63 -6.00 -14.48
CA ILE A 186 4.99 -7.02 -13.66
C ILE A 186 3.46 -6.82 -13.64
N ALA A 187 2.75 -7.92 -13.67
CA ALA A 187 1.31 -8.00 -13.37
C ALA A 187 1.07 -9.12 -12.38
N TYR A 188 0.02 -9.00 -11.59
CA TYR A 188 -0.35 -10.03 -10.63
C TYR A 188 -1.87 -10.22 -10.58
N VAL A 189 -2.28 -11.32 -9.99
CA VAL A 189 -3.65 -11.57 -9.59
C VAL A 189 -3.67 -11.95 -8.12
N SER A 190 -4.72 -11.58 -7.39
CA SER A 190 -4.91 -12.03 -6.02
C SER A 190 -6.35 -12.43 -5.76
N ARG A 191 -6.56 -13.22 -4.71
CA ARG A 191 -7.88 -13.60 -4.22
C ARG A 191 -7.86 -13.70 -2.71
N GLN A 192 -8.91 -13.19 -2.06
CA GLN A 192 -9.06 -13.31 -0.61
C GLN A 192 -9.83 -14.57 -0.24
N TYR A 193 -9.41 -15.18 0.87
CA TYR A 193 -10.01 -16.38 1.43
C TYR A 193 -10.27 -16.16 2.92
N GLN A 194 -11.38 -16.70 3.41
CA GLN A 194 -11.68 -16.83 4.83
C GLN A 194 -11.24 -18.22 5.31
N MET A 195 -10.35 -18.29 6.29
CA MET A 195 -10.01 -19.55 6.93
C MET A 195 -11.22 -20.11 7.67
N LEU A 196 -11.43 -21.42 7.55
CA LEU A 196 -12.50 -22.13 8.26
C LEU A 196 -12.23 -22.20 9.76
N PRO A 197 -13.27 -22.30 10.61
CA PRO A 197 -13.09 -22.56 12.03
C PRO A 197 -12.24 -23.82 12.26
N GLY A 198 -11.26 -23.75 13.16
CA GLY A 198 -10.34 -24.87 13.44
C GLY A 198 -9.24 -25.11 12.40
N ALA A 199 -9.28 -24.47 11.23
CA ALA A 199 -8.23 -24.62 10.23
C ALA A 199 -6.87 -24.14 10.77
N ALA A 200 -5.83 -24.96 10.54
CA ALA A 200 -4.45 -24.63 10.90
C ALA A 200 -3.87 -23.60 9.91
N ALA A 201 -2.96 -22.76 10.39
CA ALA A 201 -2.17 -21.91 9.52
C ALA A 201 -1.20 -22.77 8.69
N GLY A 202 -1.03 -22.42 7.43
CA GLY A 202 -0.01 -23.00 6.56
C GLY A 202 1.41 -22.52 6.95
N PRO A 203 2.44 -22.97 6.22
CA PRO A 203 3.83 -22.59 6.50
C PRO A 203 4.04 -21.09 6.30
N VAL A 204 4.96 -20.51 7.09
CA VAL A 204 5.32 -19.09 7.07
C VAL A 204 6.84 -18.97 6.91
N ASN A 205 7.29 -18.18 5.95
CA ASN A 205 8.70 -17.85 5.73
C ASN A 205 8.97 -16.34 5.67
N MET A 206 7.91 -15.53 5.69
CA MET A 206 7.97 -14.06 5.66
C MET A 206 7.10 -13.49 6.79
N PRO A 207 7.42 -12.28 7.29
CA PRO A 207 6.60 -11.65 8.34
C PRO A 207 5.12 -11.47 7.98
N PHE A 208 4.78 -11.44 6.70
CA PHE A 208 3.40 -11.32 6.23
C PHE A 208 2.73 -12.66 5.89
N GLY A 209 3.47 -13.77 5.89
CA GLY A 209 2.98 -15.10 5.54
C GLY A 209 4.01 -15.93 4.76
N VAL A 210 3.78 -16.20 3.50
CA VAL A 210 4.71 -16.95 2.65
C VAL A 210 4.97 -16.23 1.33
N MET A 211 6.19 -16.32 0.83
CA MET A 211 6.57 -15.92 -0.52
C MET A 211 7.52 -16.95 -1.11
N VAL A 212 7.25 -17.35 -2.36
CA VAL A 212 8.08 -18.30 -3.10
C VAL A 212 8.28 -17.79 -4.52
N THR A 213 9.54 -17.74 -4.94
CA THR A 213 9.94 -17.31 -6.28
C THR A 213 10.26 -18.53 -7.14
N TYR A 214 9.61 -18.59 -8.30
CA TYR A 214 9.86 -19.57 -9.35
C TYR A 214 10.46 -18.88 -10.57
N PRO A 215 11.16 -19.59 -11.45
CA PRO A 215 11.51 -19.06 -12.77
C PRO A 215 10.25 -18.69 -13.57
N GLY A 216 10.05 -17.39 -13.79
CA GLY A 216 8.93 -16.84 -14.56
C GLY A 216 7.68 -16.43 -13.77
N TYR A 217 7.59 -16.71 -12.46
CA TYR A 217 6.49 -16.24 -11.62
C TYR A 217 6.84 -16.24 -10.12
N VAL A 218 6.08 -15.51 -9.35
CA VAL A 218 6.19 -15.46 -7.88
C VAL A 218 4.81 -15.73 -7.29
N VAL A 219 4.77 -16.47 -6.18
CA VAL A 219 3.55 -16.63 -5.40
C VAL A 219 3.74 -16.11 -3.98
N ALA A 220 2.65 -15.60 -3.39
CA ALA A 220 2.65 -15.18 -2.00
C ALA A 220 1.29 -15.42 -1.35
N VAL A 221 1.32 -15.66 -0.03
CA VAL A 221 0.14 -15.60 0.82
C VAL A 221 0.38 -14.53 1.88
N PHE A 222 -0.59 -13.64 2.02
CA PHE A 222 -0.60 -12.62 3.06
C PHE A 222 -1.67 -12.94 4.08
N ILE A 223 -1.28 -12.96 5.34
CA ILE A 223 -2.20 -13.12 6.47
C ILE A 223 -2.78 -11.73 6.79
N HIS A 224 -4.08 -11.69 7.12
CA HIS A 224 -4.79 -10.47 7.42
C HIS A 224 -5.60 -10.56 8.73
N ASP A 225 -6.37 -9.50 9.00
CA ASP A 225 -7.34 -9.44 10.08
C ASP A 225 -8.42 -10.52 9.94
N ASN A 226 -9.02 -10.91 11.08
CA ASN A 226 -10.18 -11.80 11.14
C ASN A 226 -9.99 -13.16 10.44
N ARG A 227 -8.79 -13.74 10.48
CA ARG A 227 -8.46 -15.01 9.83
C ARG A 227 -8.71 -14.99 8.31
N ILE A 228 -8.61 -13.83 7.68
CA ILE A 228 -8.61 -13.68 6.22
C ILE A 228 -7.18 -13.78 5.73
N LEU A 229 -7.01 -14.37 4.56
CA LEU A 229 -5.74 -14.37 3.83
C LEU A 229 -5.94 -13.95 2.38
N SER A 230 -4.87 -13.51 1.74
CA SER A 230 -4.83 -13.27 0.29
C SER A 230 -3.77 -14.14 -0.35
N ALA A 231 -4.16 -14.97 -1.30
CA ALA A 231 -3.23 -15.64 -2.20
C ALA A 231 -2.97 -14.76 -3.44
N LEU A 232 -1.72 -14.67 -3.85
CA LEU A 232 -1.25 -13.83 -4.95
C LEU A 232 -0.34 -14.63 -5.89
N ILE A 233 -0.48 -14.40 -7.19
CA ILE A 233 0.43 -14.91 -8.23
C ILE A 233 0.86 -13.74 -9.10
N ALA A 234 2.16 -13.45 -9.15
CA ALA A 234 2.78 -12.42 -9.99
C ALA A 234 3.54 -13.04 -11.16
N ARG A 235 3.56 -12.36 -12.29
CA ARG A 235 4.17 -12.78 -13.55
C ARG A 235 4.68 -11.58 -14.34
N ALA A 236 5.45 -11.80 -15.39
CA ALA A 236 5.73 -10.75 -16.36
C ALA A 236 4.41 -10.23 -16.99
N SER A 237 4.28 -8.92 -17.13
CA SER A 237 3.09 -8.30 -17.74
C SER A 237 2.89 -8.74 -19.19
N THR A 238 3.97 -9.04 -19.88
CA THR A 238 4.01 -9.55 -21.26
C THR A 238 3.69 -11.03 -21.41
N ASP A 239 3.66 -11.80 -20.32
CA ASP A 239 3.35 -13.23 -20.35
C ASP A 239 1.84 -13.44 -20.60
N ARG A 240 1.50 -13.68 -21.90
CA ARG A 240 0.12 -13.88 -22.34
C ARG A 240 -0.47 -15.22 -21.88
N GLN A 241 0.35 -16.25 -21.71
CA GLN A 241 -0.14 -17.57 -21.28
C GLN A 241 -0.60 -17.51 -19.83
N LEU A 242 0.21 -16.97 -18.93
CA LEU A 242 -0.17 -16.79 -17.53
C LEU A 242 -1.24 -15.70 -17.32
N ALA A 243 -1.60 -14.91 -18.34
CA ALA A 243 -2.69 -13.94 -18.25
C ALA A 243 -4.07 -14.60 -17.99
N ALA A 244 -4.23 -15.89 -18.31
CA ALA A 244 -5.43 -16.67 -17.99
C ALA A 244 -5.71 -16.77 -16.47
N LEU A 245 -4.71 -16.59 -15.60
CA LEU A 245 -4.85 -16.59 -14.14
C LEU A 245 -5.90 -15.59 -13.63
N ARG A 246 -6.31 -14.61 -14.42
CA ARG A 246 -7.42 -13.70 -14.10
C ARG A 246 -8.79 -14.38 -13.98
N THR A 247 -8.93 -15.58 -14.52
CA THR A 247 -10.18 -16.36 -14.44
C THR A 247 -10.20 -17.20 -13.17
N ARG A 248 -11.39 -17.43 -12.62
CA ARG A 248 -11.57 -18.25 -11.41
C ARG A 248 -11.02 -19.66 -11.60
N ALA A 249 -11.33 -20.30 -12.72
CA ALA A 249 -10.92 -21.68 -12.97
C ALA A 249 -9.40 -21.83 -13.01
N ALA A 250 -8.71 -20.94 -13.74
CA ALA A 250 -7.26 -20.95 -13.86
C ALA A 250 -6.58 -20.62 -12.52
N PHE A 251 -7.08 -19.63 -11.78
CA PHE A 251 -6.52 -19.26 -10.47
C PHE A 251 -6.62 -20.41 -9.47
N GLU A 252 -7.80 -21.05 -9.35
CA GLU A 252 -8.00 -22.16 -8.43
C GLU A 252 -7.21 -23.41 -8.83
N ALA A 253 -7.04 -23.66 -10.14
CA ALA A 253 -6.17 -24.73 -10.62
C ALA A 253 -4.71 -24.49 -10.25
N ALA A 254 -4.22 -23.26 -10.45
CA ALA A 254 -2.89 -22.86 -10.04
C ALA A 254 -2.70 -22.94 -8.52
N ALA A 255 -3.67 -22.44 -7.74
CA ALA A 255 -3.60 -22.45 -6.28
C ALA A 255 -3.52 -23.88 -5.71
N ARG A 256 -4.22 -24.84 -6.32
CA ARG A 256 -4.10 -26.28 -5.93
C ARG A 256 -2.80 -26.94 -6.36
N ALA A 257 -2.24 -26.53 -7.50
CA ALA A 257 -1.03 -27.15 -8.04
C ALA A 257 0.26 -26.62 -7.38
N ILE A 258 0.24 -25.43 -6.81
CA ILE A 258 1.39 -24.81 -6.19
C ILE A 258 1.37 -25.09 -4.68
N PRO A 259 2.27 -25.92 -4.13
CA PRO A 259 2.22 -26.36 -2.72
C PRO A 259 2.16 -25.20 -1.73
N ALA A 260 2.91 -24.11 -1.98
CA ALA A 260 2.93 -22.94 -1.11
C ALA A 260 1.56 -22.21 -1.04
N LEU A 261 0.74 -22.30 -2.08
CA LEU A 261 -0.63 -21.78 -2.07
C LEU A 261 -1.63 -22.82 -1.55
N ALA A 262 -1.50 -24.07 -1.99
CA ALA A 262 -2.40 -25.17 -1.62
C ALA A 262 -2.51 -25.33 -0.10
N ALA A 263 -1.38 -25.24 0.62
CA ALA A 263 -1.34 -25.33 2.08
C ALA A 263 -2.23 -24.28 2.80
N TRP A 264 -2.61 -23.19 2.12
CA TRP A 264 -3.43 -22.12 2.67
C TRP A 264 -4.83 -22.05 2.08
N THR A 265 -5.00 -22.49 0.82
CA THR A 265 -6.22 -22.31 0.03
C THR A 265 -7.00 -23.60 -0.21
N ASP A 266 -6.55 -24.72 0.36
CA ASP A 266 -7.28 -25.99 0.33
C ASP A 266 -8.73 -25.79 0.78
N PRO A 267 -9.74 -26.31 0.05
CA PRO A 267 -11.15 -26.15 0.41
C PRO A 267 -11.52 -26.65 1.83
N GLY A 268 -10.77 -27.59 2.38
CA GLY A 268 -10.89 -28.01 3.77
C GLY A 268 -10.30 -27.03 4.80
N GLN A 269 -9.54 -26.03 4.36
CA GLN A 269 -8.89 -25.04 5.22
C GLN A 269 -9.47 -23.63 5.04
N ALA A 270 -9.85 -23.25 3.81
CA ALA A 270 -10.30 -21.90 3.52
C ALA A 270 -11.31 -21.86 2.37
N ARG A 271 -12.19 -20.86 2.40
CA ARG A 271 -13.15 -20.57 1.32
C ARG A 271 -12.88 -19.22 0.70
N PRO A 272 -12.96 -19.06 -0.63
CA PRO A 272 -12.80 -17.77 -1.28
C PRO A 272 -13.96 -16.82 -0.93
N ILE A 273 -13.61 -15.55 -0.67
CA ILE A 273 -14.57 -14.50 -0.30
C ILE A 273 -14.57 -13.32 -1.29
N THR A 274 -13.67 -13.35 -2.29
CA THR A 274 -13.68 -12.37 -3.40
C THR A 274 -13.62 -13.07 -4.74
N PRO A 275 -13.98 -12.40 -5.85
CA PRO A 275 -13.54 -12.81 -7.17
C PRO A 275 -12.00 -12.76 -7.25
N VAL A 276 -11.43 -13.26 -8.35
CA VAL A 276 -10.02 -13.02 -8.68
C VAL A 276 -9.84 -11.56 -9.03
N LEU A 277 -8.95 -10.88 -8.32
CA LEU A 277 -8.68 -9.45 -8.46
C LEU A 277 -7.43 -9.25 -9.34
N PRO A 278 -7.55 -8.68 -10.54
CA PRO A 278 -6.40 -8.38 -11.38
C PRO A 278 -5.68 -7.11 -10.90
N GLY A 279 -4.35 -7.18 -10.79
CA GLY A 279 -3.45 -6.06 -10.55
C GLY A 279 -2.48 -5.91 -11.72
N GLY A 280 -2.41 -4.72 -12.28
CA GLY A 280 -1.53 -4.42 -13.40
C GLY A 280 -1.29 -2.93 -13.55
N ARG A 281 -0.58 -2.52 -14.63
CA ARG A 281 -0.13 -1.14 -14.82
C ARG A 281 0.63 -0.65 -13.59
N LEU A 282 1.51 -1.50 -13.11
CA LEU A 282 2.40 -1.18 -12.00
C LEU A 282 3.57 -0.38 -12.54
N TYR A 283 3.94 0.67 -11.84
CA TYR A 283 5.10 1.46 -12.20
C TYR A 283 5.82 1.95 -10.96
N ASN A 284 7.12 2.13 -11.08
CA ASN A 284 7.94 2.84 -10.14
C ASN A 284 8.00 4.31 -10.56
N SER A 285 7.85 5.22 -9.61
CA SER A 285 7.87 6.65 -9.89
C SER A 285 8.43 7.40 -8.70
N TYR A 286 9.40 8.26 -8.95
CA TYR A 286 9.88 9.24 -7.98
C TYR A 286 9.74 10.64 -8.55
N ARG A 287 9.20 11.55 -7.74
CA ARG A 287 9.00 12.94 -8.11
C ARG A 287 9.14 13.84 -6.89
N GLY A 288 10.25 14.54 -6.77
CA GLY A 288 10.53 15.45 -5.65
C GLY A 288 9.60 16.65 -5.54
N GLN A 289 9.99 17.61 -4.71
CA GLN A 289 9.22 18.82 -4.45
C GLN A 289 9.43 19.92 -5.52
N LEU A 290 10.51 19.83 -6.31
CA LEU A 290 11.01 20.93 -7.12
C LEU A 290 10.51 20.88 -8.57
N ASN A 291 10.41 22.04 -9.18
CA ASN A 291 10.15 22.21 -10.62
C ASN A 291 11.44 22.03 -11.47
N ASP A 292 11.33 22.16 -12.78
CA ASP A 292 12.47 21.99 -13.70
C ASP A 292 13.61 23.00 -13.46
N ALA A 293 13.29 24.17 -12.89
CA ALA A 293 14.29 25.17 -12.52
C ALA A 293 14.95 24.89 -11.14
N GLY A 294 14.69 23.74 -10.51
CA GLY A 294 15.22 23.38 -9.20
C GLY A 294 14.66 24.22 -8.05
N ARG A 295 13.47 24.81 -8.20
CA ARG A 295 12.84 25.70 -7.24
C ARG A 295 11.50 25.16 -6.76
N VAL A 296 11.10 25.52 -5.56
CA VAL A 296 9.74 25.33 -5.05
C VAL A 296 8.80 26.20 -5.90
N ALA A 297 7.79 25.59 -6.50
CA ALA A 297 6.88 26.30 -7.42
C ALA A 297 5.99 27.29 -6.68
N LEU A 298 5.43 26.89 -5.53
CA LEU A 298 4.57 27.73 -4.70
C LEU A 298 4.94 27.52 -3.22
N GLY A 299 5.20 28.63 -2.51
CA GLY A 299 5.38 28.55 -1.06
C GLY A 299 4.10 28.04 -0.38
N GLY A 300 4.20 27.01 0.45
CA GLY A 300 3.05 26.37 1.11
C GLY A 300 2.38 25.24 0.31
N LEU A 301 2.92 24.82 -0.84
CA LEU A 301 2.53 23.61 -1.51
C LEU A 301 3.59 22.53 -1.29
N ILE A 302 3.20 21.41 -0.68
CA ILE A 302 4.09 20.28 -0.36
C ILE A 302 3.45 18.97 -0.83
N TYR A 303 4.25 18.06 -1.33
CA TYR A 303 3.82 16.76 -1.83
C TYR A 303 4.23 15.65 -0.87
N ALA A 304 3.38 14.65 -0.64
CA ALA A 304 3.69 13.56 0.28
C ALA A 304 3.09 12.22 -0.16
N GLY A 305 3.66 11.13 0.33
CA GLY A 305 3.22 9.77 0.04
C GLY A 305 3.48 9.35 -1.41
N ASP A 306 2.52 8.64 -2.02
CA ASP A 306 2.64 8.18 -3.41
C ASP A 306 2.66 9.33 -4.45
N SER A 307 2.36 10.55 -4.04
CA SER A 307 2.59 11.75 -4.87
C SER A 307 4.08 12.05 -5.06
N VAL A 308 4.94 11.57 -4.15
CA VAL A 308 6.40 11.71 -4.22
C VAL A 308 7.04 10.42 -4.72
N CYS A 309 6.68 9.28 -4.11
CA CYS A 309 7.31 8.00 -4.42
C CYS A 309 6.29 6.88 -4.47
N THR A 310 6.15 6.28 -5.64
CA THR A 310 5.40 5.04 -5.86
C THR A 310 6.38 3.94 -6.24
N THR A 311 6.29 2.78 -5.62
CA THR A 311 7.09 1.61 -5.98
C THR A 311 6.19 0.44 -6.31
N ASN A 312 6.73 -0.52 -7.06
CA ASN A 312 6.12 -1.82 -7.25
C ASN A 312 5.72 -2.40 -5.88
N PRO A 313 4.47 -2.87 -5.70
CA PRO A 313 3.99 -3.39 -4.41
C PRO A 313 4.64 -4.69 -3.95
N ALA A 314 5.45 -5.36 -4.77
CA ALA A 314 6.05 -6.67 -4.48
C ALA A 314 6.80 -6.73 -3.14
N ALA A 315 7.51 -5.67 -2.76
CA ALA A 315 8.22 -5.61 -1.48
C ALA A 315 7.37 -5.05 -0.31
N GLY A 316 6.11 -4.65 -0.55
CA GLY A 316 5.21 -4.16 0.49
C GLY A 316 5.71 -2.90 1.22
N ARG A 317 6.37 -1.98 0.52
CA ARG A 317 7.02 -0.78 1.10
C ARG A 317 6.15 0.48 1.11
N GLY A 318 5.14 0.58 0.24
CA GLY A 318 4.43 1.83 -0.05
C GLY A 318 3.83 2.54 1.17
N VAL A 319 3.08 1.85 2.03
CA VAL A 319 2.51 2.48 3.23
C VAL A 319 3.60 2.90 4.22
N THR A 320 4.66 2.10 4.35
CA THR A 320 5.80 2.42 5.22
C THR A 320 6.49 3.70 4.78
N THR A 321 6.89 3.79 3.51
CA THR A 321 7.55 4.99 2.97
C THR A 321 6.65 6.22 3.05
N SER A 322 5.34 6.05 2.86
CA SER A 322 4.35 7.11 2.98
C SER A 322 4.24 7.66 4.41
N LEU A 323 4.21 6.80 5.44
CA LEU A 323 4.14 7.26 6.83
C LEU A 323 5.48 7.82 7.34
N LEU A 324 6.61 7.31 6.86
CA LEU A 324 7.91 7.92 7.11
C LEU A 324 7.97 9.35 6.57
N GLN A 325 7.48 9.58 5.35
CA GLN A 325 7.35 10.91 4.77
C GLN A 325 6.46 11.82 5.60
N ALA A 326 5.27 11.32 6.02
CA ALA A 326 4.34 12.10 6.84
C ALA A 326 4.98 12.53 8.18
N ARG A 327 5.67 11.63 8.87
CA ARG A 327 6.37 11.93 10.12
C ARG A 327 7.44 12.98 9.94
N GLN A 328 8.27 12.84 8.91
CA GLN A 328 9.33 13.80 8.62
C GLN A 328 8.76 15.18 8.26
N LEU A 329 7.73 15.22 7.43
CA LEU A 329 7.06 16.47 7.07
C LEU A 329 6.51 17.20 8.30
N ILE A 330 5.86 16.47 9.22
CA ILE A 330 5.35 17.06 10.47
C ILE A 330 6.50 17.64 11.32
N SER A 331 7.63 16.93 11.40
CA SER A 331 8.81 17.44 12.12
C SER A 331 9.36 18.71 11.49
N LEU A 332 9.50 18.75 10.17
CA LEU A 332 10.00 19.92 9.45
C LEU A 332 9.04 21.12 9.51
N LEU A 333 7.71 20.87 9.47
CA LEU A 333 6.72 21.93 9.67
C LEU A 333 6.81 22.55 11.08
N ALA A 334 7.10 21.73 12.10
CA ALA A 334 7.32 22.24 13.45
C ALA A 334 8.62 23.06 13.57
N GLU A 335 9.68 22.67 12.85
CA GLU A 335 10.97 23.34 12.83
C GLU A 335 10.92 24.67 12.06
N HIS A 336 10.38 24.67 10.85
CA HIS A 336 10.38 25.81 9.93
C HIS A 336 9.18 26.76 10.10
N GLY A 337 8.13 26.31 10.80
CA GLY A 337 6.93 27.12 11.03
C GLY A 337 6.26 27.52 9.70
N ARG A 338 6.20 28.84 9.42
CA ARG A 338 5.60 29.38 8.17
C ARG A 338 6.61 29.63 7.04
N ASP A 339 7.86 29.28 7.24
CA ASP A 339 8.83 29.26 6.14
C ASP A 339 8.68 27.95 5.35
N PHE A 340 7.58 27.89 4.59
CA PHE A 340 7.23 26.70 3.79
C PHE A 340 8.22 26.44 2.66
N THR A 341 8.94 27.46 2.19
CA THR A 341 9.96 27.27 1.15
C THR A 341 11.13 26.47 1.70
N SER A 342 11.68 26.89 2.84
CA SER A 342 12.75 26.13 3.51
C SER A 342 12.29 24.75 3.95
N CYS A 343 11.05 24.63 4.45
CA CYS A 343 10.45 23.33 4.77
C CYS A 343 10.39 22.39 3.54
N SER A 344 9.92 22.89 2.39
CA SER A 344 9.85 22.11 1.14
C SER A 344 11.23 21.67 0.65
N LEU A 345 12.23 22.55 0.72
CA LEU A 345 13.62 22.23 0.35
C LEU A 345 14.24 21.17 1.27
N ALA A 346 14.06 21.34 2.59
CA ALA A 346 14.52 20.35 3.58
C ALA A 346 13.85 19.00 3.39
N PHE A 347 12.54 19.00 3.07
CA PHE A 347 11.80 17.79 2.83
C PHE A 347 12.20 17.11 1.51
N ASP A 348 12.47 17.89 0.45
CA ASP A 348 13.00 17.36 -0.82
C ASP A 348 14.36 16.67 -0.60
N HIS A 349 15.25 17.34 0.12
CA HIS A 349 16.57 16.80 0.45
C HIS A 349 16.47 15.49 1.26
N TRP A 350 15.60 15.48 2.27
CA TRP A 350 15.36 14.26 3.06
C TRP A 350 14.76 13.12 2.21
N CYS A 351 13.78 13.41 1.34
CA CYS A 351 13.20 12.44 0.45
C CYS A 351 14.24 11.88 -0.53
N ALA A 352 15.13 12.72 -1.07
CA ALA A 352 16.20 12.29 -1.95
C ALA A 352 17.20 11.35 -1.24
N GLY A 353 17.52 11.60 0.03
CA GLY A 353 18.45 10.76 0.79
C GLY A 353 17.81 9.51 1.42
N THR A 354 16.51 9.53 1.73
CA THR A 354 15.86 8.48 2.53
C THR A 354 14.85 7.67 1.72
N ILE A 355 14.09 8.29 0.83
CA ILE A 355 12.99 7.64 0.10
C ILE A 355 13.43 7.22 -1.31
N LYS A 356 14.14 8.09 -2.04
CA LYS A 356 14.60 7.82 -3.40
C LYS A 356 15.46 6.54 -3.52
N PRO A 357 16.36 6.22 -2.57
CA PRO A 357 17.10 4.96 -2.62
C PRO A 357 16.21 3.71 -2.69
N TRP A 358 15.05 3.71 -2.03
CA TRP A 358 14.09 2.61 -2.11
C TRP A 358 13.38 2.52 -3.46
N PHE A 359 13.18 3.64 -4.14
CA PHE A 359 12.69 3.68 -5.52
C PHE A 359 13.74 3.11 -6.49
N GLU A 360 14.99 3.54 -6.40
CA GLU A 360 16.10 3.07 -7.23
C GLU A 360 16.35 1.56 -7.05
N ASP A 361 16.28 1.08 -5.81
CA ASP A 361 16.35 -0.33 -5.45
C ASP A 361 15.27 -1.16 -6.16
N HIS A 362 14.05 -0.65 -6.23
CA HIS A 362 12.95 -1.30 -6.95
C HIS A 362 13.12 -1.28 -8.47
N VAL A 363 13.57 -0.18 -9.05
CA VAL A 363 13.83 -0.10 -10.49
C VAL A 363 14.86 -1.16 -10.87
N HIS A 364 15.97 -1.22 -10.14
CA HIS A 364 17.03 -2.20 -10.40
C HIS A 364 16.52 -3.65 -10.23
N TRP A 365 15.74 -3.91 -9.18
CA TRP A 365 15.15 -5.24 -8.96
C TRP A 365 14.23 -5.65 -10.09
N ASP A 366 13.27 -4.80 -10.48
CA ASP A 366 12.24 -5.11 -11.47
C ASP A 366 12.87 -5.35 -12.85
N GLU A 367 13.83 -4.51 -13.28
CA GLU A 367 14.52 -4.66 -14.55
C GLU A 367 15.24 -6.00 -14.67
N ASP A 368 16.00 -6.38 -13.64
CA ASP A 368 16.73 -7.63 -13.65
C ASP A 368 15.81 -8.85 -13.52
N LEU A 369 14.76 -8.75 -12.72
CA LEU A 369 13.76 -9.82 -12.57
C LEU A 369 13.08 -10.12 -13.91
N ILE A 370 12.67 -9.10 -14.67
CA ILE A 370 12.04 -9.27 -15.98
C ILE A 370 13.04 -9.85 -16.98
N ARG A 371 14.31 -9.42 -16.92
CA ARG A 371 15.39 -9.98 -17.74
C ARG A 371 15.56 -11.49 -17.48
N ARG A 372 15.60 -11.90 -16.21
CA ARG A 372 15.70 -13.33 -15.82
C ARG A 372 14.43 -14.10 -16.19
N TRP A 373 13.27 -13.51 -16.07
CA TRP A 373 12.01 -14.15 -16.50
C TRP A 373 11.88 -14.28 -18.01
N SER A 374 12.65 -13.54 -18.80
CA SER A 374 12.79 -13.76 -20.25
C SER A 374 13.81 -14.84 -20.63
N GLY A 375 14.38 -15.56 -19.64
CA GLY A 375 15.30 -16.69 -19.86
C GLY A 375 16.79 -16.33 -19.84
N GLN A 376 17.14 -15.09 -19.46
CA GLN A 376 18.55 -14.72 -19.29
C GLN A 376 19.05 -15.15 -17.90
N ASP A 377 20.31 -15.51 -17.82
CA ASP A 377 20.94 -15.88 -16.55
C ASP A 377 21.33 -14.65 -15.71
N VAL A 378 21.86 -14.90 -14.50
CA VAL A 378 22.41 -13.86 -13.63
C VAL A 378 23.56 -13.15 -14.33
N ASP A 379 23.47 -11.82 -14.39
CA ASP A 379 24.52 -10.99 -15.00
C ASP A 379 25.55 -10.56 -13.95
N LEU A 380 26.71 -11.20 -13.97
CA LEU A 380 27.79 -10.90 -13.04
C LEU A 380 28.65 -9.70 -13.45
N THR A 381 28.40 -9.09 -14.58
CA THR A 381 29.13 -7.88 -15.04
C THR A 381 28.57 -6.62 -14.42
N ARG A 382 27.35 -6.69 -13.86
CA ARG A 382 26.60 -5.60 -13.21
C ARG A 382 26.51 -5.84 -11.70
N PRO A 383 26.21 -4.82 -10.89
CA PRO A 383 25.81 -5.03 -9.51
C PRO A 383 24.61 -5.98 -9.44
N LEU A 384 24.64 -6.94 -8.50
CA LEU A 384 23.50 -7.83 -8.29
C LEU A 384 22.30 -7.05 -7.74
N PRO A 385 21.09 -7.31 -8.23
CA PRO A 385 19.88 -6.71 -7.67
C PRO A 385 19.58 -7.26 -6.26
N PRO A 386 18.78 -6.55 -5.47
CA PRO A 386 18.57 -6.87 -4.06
C PRO A 386 17.94 -8.25 -3.83
N ASP A 387 17.13 -8.76 -4.75
CA ASP A 387 16.51 -10.09 -4.62
C ASP A 387 17.54 -11.22 -4.81
N LEU A 388 18.53 -11.05 -5.68
CA LEU A 388 19.63 -12.01 -5.82
C LEU A 388 20.54 -12.01 -4.59
N ILE A 389 20.88 -10.84 -4.04
CA ILE A 389 21.63 -10.76 -2.77
C ILE A 389 20.83 -11.42 -1.63
N THR A 390 19.52 -11.16 -1.58
CA THR A 390 18.63 -11.80 -0.60
C THR A 390 18.60 -13.31 -0.77
N ALA A 391 18.55 -13.81 -1.99
CA ALA A 391 18.58 -15.24 -2.24
C ALA A 391 19.92 -15.88 -1.81
N ALA A 392 21.04 -15.21 -2.04
CA ALA A 392 22.39 -15.67 -1.66
C ALA A 392 22.55 -15.81 -0.11
N ALA A 393 21.68 -15.15 0.68
CA ALA A 393 21.62 -15.34 2.13
C ALA A 393 21.34 -16.80 2.55
N GLN A 394 20.78 -17.62 1.66
CA GLN A 394 20.58 -19.06 1.90
C GLN A 394 21.90 -19.86 1.90
N ALA A 395 22.91 -19.35 1.21
CA ALA A 395 24.22 -19.98 1.08
C ALA A 395 25.25 -19.39 2.06
N ASP A 396 24.98 -18.22 2.63
CA ASP A 396 25.98 -17.50 3.43
C ASP A 396 25.36 -16.73 4.61
N PRO A 397 25.75 -17.08 5.85
CA PRO A 397 25.24 -16.43 7.07
C PRO A 397 25.62 -14.94 7.20
N GLU A 398 26.72 -14.49 6.58
CA GLU A 398 27.09 -13.06 6.61
C GLU A 398 26.18 -12.22 5.74
N ILE A 399 25.82 -12.75 4.57
CA ILE A 399 24.81 -12.12 3.71
C ILE A 399 23.47 -12.09 4.45
N ALA A 400 23.08 -13.17 5.12
CA ALA A 400 21.84 -13.22 5.90
C ALA A 400 21.77 -12.13 6.98
N ARG A 401 22.89 -11.84 7.66
CA ARG A 401 22.99 -10.76 8.66
C ARG A 401 22.76 -9.36 8.07
N ALA A 402 23.24 -9.12 6.86
CA ALA A 402 23.03 -7.85 6.15
C ALA A 402 21.59 -7.73 5.58
N VAL A 403 21.04 -8.82 5.08
CA VAL A 403 19.73 -8.89 4.43
C VAL A 403 18.58 -8.65 5.43
N GLY A 404 18.67 -9.16 6.64
CA GLY A 404 17.61 -9.02 7.66
C GLY A 404 17.20 -7.56 7.91
N PRO A 405 18.12 -6.67 8.31
CA PRO A 405 17.84 -5.25 8.52
C PRO A 405 17.35 -4.54 7.24
N TYR A 406 17.90 -4.87 6.07
CA TYR A 406 17.44 -4.33 4.79
C TYR A 406 15.97 -4.73 4.51
N GLN A 407 15.63 -6.01 4.63
CA GLN A 407 14.26 -6.48 4.42
C GLN A 407 13.27 -5.87 5.41
N ALA A 408 13.70 -5.63 6.64
CA ALA A 408 12.88 -4.94 7.65
C ALA A 408 12.80 -3.42 7.45
N MET A 409 13.49 -2.85 6.46
CA MET A 409 13.67 -1.40 6.25
C MET A 409 14.29 -0.68 7.47
N LEU A 410 15.10 -1.38 8.25
CA LEU A 410 15.90 -0.83 9.35
C LEU A 410 17.28 -0.34 8.87
N ALA A 411 17.72 -0.81 7.72
CA ALA A 411 18.92 -0.35 7.04
C ALA A 411 18.57 0.08 5.60
N PRO A 412 19.24 1.11 5.04
CA PRO A 412 18.99 1.57 3.68
C PRO A 412 19.43 0.53 2.64
N PRO A 413 18.97 0.62 1.38
CA PRO A 413 19.39 -0.28 0.29
C PRO A 413 20.91 -0.38 0.13
N SER A 414 21.64 0.72 0.33
CA SER A 414 23.09 0.76 0.26
C SER A 414 23.80 -0.15 1.28
N SER A 415 23.12 -0.61 2.33
CA SER A 415 23.68 -1.57 3.29
C SER A 415 24.04 -2.91 2.65
N LEU A 416 23.37 -3.28 1.55
CA LEU A 416 23.69 -4.49 0.79
C LEU A 416 25.03 -4.41 0.03
N ASN A 417 25.58 -3.20 -0.17
CA ASN A 417 26.88 -3.04 -0.85
C ASN A 417 28.00 -3.76 -0.11
N ALA A 418 27.93 -3.87 1.22
CA ALA A 418 28.91 -4.55 2.05
C ALA A 418 29.03 -6.06 1.73
N VAL A 419 27.98 -6.67 1.20
CA VAL A 419 27.93 -8.12 0.89
C VAL A 419 27.83 -8.39 -0.61
N GLN A 420 27.85 -7.36 -1.44
CA GLN A 420 27.69 -7.44 -2.90
C GLN A 420 28.75 -8.34 -3.56
N ALA A 421 30.03 -8.17 -3.23
CA ALA A 421 31.12 -8.98 -3.78
C ALA A 421 30.95 -10.46 -3.39
N ARG A 422 30.67 -10.70 -2.11
CA ARG A 422 30.46 -12.05 -1.57
C ARG A 422 29.27 -12.78 -2.23
N ALA A 423 28.16 -12.09 -2.44
CA ALA A 423 27.02 -12.63 -3.16
C ALA A 423 27.37 -12.95 -4.63
N ARG A 424 28.12 -12.08 -5.30
CA ARG A 424 28.60 -12.30 -6.66
C ARG A 424 29.49 -13.53 -6.76
N ASP A 425 30.43 -13.73 -5.83
CA ASP A 425 31.31 -14.90 -5.80
C ASP A 425 30.51 -16.19 -5.70
N ILE A 426 29.44 -16.22 -4.88
CA ILE A 426 28.53 -17.37 -4.80
C ILE A 426 27.92 -17.69 -6.16
N TYR A 427 27.35 -16.69 -6.85
CA TYR A 427 26.78 -16.91 -8.19
C TYR A 427 27.83 -17.29 -9.24
N ALA A 428 29.07 -16.80 -9.11
CA ALA A 428 30.19 -17.14 -10.01
C ALA A 428 30.60 -18.63 -9.93
N THR A 429 30.36 -19.31 -8.80
CA THR A 429 30.53 -20.77 -8.68
C THR A 429 29.50 -21.57 -9.47
N GLY A 430 28.50 -20.94 -10.08
CA GLY A 430 27.36 -21.60 -10.69
C GLY A 430 26.21 -21.88 -9.71
N TRP A 431 26.32 -21.47 -8.44
CA TRP A 431 25.25 -21.63 -7.48
C TRP A 431 23.96 -20.88 -7.93
N ARG A 432 22.85 -21.52 -7.73
CA ARG A 432 21.51 -20.92 -7.91
C ARG A 432 20.64 -21.32 -6.72
N PRO A 433 19.65 -20.49 -6.34
CA PRO A 433 18.69 -20.86 -5.30
C PRO A 433 18.04 -22.22 -5.63
N PRO A 434 17.83 -23.09 -4.65
CA PRO A 434 17.12 -24.34 -4.87
C PRO A 434 15.74 -24.12 -5.49
N MET A 435 15.40 -24.95 -6.48
CA MET A 435 14.07 -24.88 -7.07
C MET A 435 13.03 -25.27 -6.02
N PRO A 436 12.04 -24.40 -5.70
CA PRO A 436 10.99 -24.74 -4.79
C PRO A 436 10.06 -25.82 -5.37
N PRO A 437 9.42 -26.65 -4.54
CA PRO A 437 8.44 -27.63 -5.02
C PRO A 437 7.25 -26.93 -5.68
N GLY A 438 6.83 -27.46 -6.83
CA GLY A 438 5.69 -26.93 -7.58
C GLY A 438 5.93 -26.95 -9.10
N PRO A 439 4.95 -26.53 -9.89
CA PRO A 439 5.06 -26.56 -11.35
C PRO A 439 6.08 -25.55 -11.85
N THR A 440 6.80 -25.93 -12.91
CA THR A 440 7.53 -24.97 -13.74
C THR A 440 6.56 -23.99 -14.39
N ARG A 441 7.08 -22.86 -14.91
CA ARG A 441 6.24 -21.89 -15.63
C ARG A 441 5.48 -22.53 -16.80
N ALA A 442 6.10 -23.46 -17.53
CA ALA A 442 5.48 -24.15 -18.67
C ALA A 442 4.35 -25.10 -18.23
N GLU A 443 4.59 -25.89 -17.19
CA GLU A 443 3.56 -26.78 -16.61
C GLU A 443 2.40 -25.97 -16.04
N LEU A 444 2.67 -24.85 -15.35
CA LEU A 444 1.64 -23.94 -14.86
C LEU A 444 0.80 -23.38 -16.02
N ALA A 445 1.44 -22.94 -17.11
CA ALA A 445 0.74 -22.41 -18.28
C ALA A 445 -0.18 -23.47 -18.92
N SER A 446 0.30 -24.71 -19.04
CA SER A 446 -0.48 -25.83 -19.57
C SER A 446 -1.69 -26.15 -18.68
N LEU A 447 -1.47 -26.24 -17.39
CA LEU A 447 -2.49 -26.53 -16.37
C LEU A 447 -3.61 -25.47 -16.36
N ILE A 448 -3.27 -24.18 -16.35
CA ILE A 448 -4.29 -23.11 -16.32
C ILE A 448 -5.03 -22.98 -17.65
N THR A 449 -4.39 -23.30 -18.78
CA THR A 449 -5.04 -23.32 -20.10
C THR A 449 -6.08 -24.44 -20.15
N ALA A 450 -5.74 -25.64 -19.72
CA ALA A 450 -6.68 -26.76 -19.62
C ALA A 450 -7.86 -26.43 -18.70
N ALA A 451 -7.61 -25.83 -17.54
CA ALA A 451 -8.65 -25.40 -16.60
C ALA A 451 -9.57 -24.31 -17.15
N ALA A 452 -9.04 -23.40 -17.97
CA ALA A 452 -9.85 -22.37 -18.62
C ALA A 452 -10.75 -22.95 -19.74
N SER A 453 -10.27 -23.97 -20.46
CA SER A 453 -10.97 -24.61 -21.56
C SER A 453 -12.08 -25.58 -21.11
N SER A 454 -11.95 -26.20 -19.95
CA SER A 454 -12.90 -27.20 -19.43
C SER A 454 -14.26 -26.64 -18.99
N ARG A 455 -14.47 -25.32 -19.00
CA ARG A 455 -15.74 -24.66 -18.60
C ARG A 455 -16.42 -23.87 -19.71
N SER A 456 -16.63 -24.49 -20.85
CA SER A 456 -17.56 -23.97 -21.87
C SER A 456 -19.03 -24.38 -21.59
N HIS A 457 -19.40 -24.75 -20.35
CA HIS A 457 -20.80 -25.05 -19.98
C HIS A 457 -21.33 -24.03 -18.96
N PRO A 458 -22.37 -23.23 -19.30
CA PRO A 458 -22.85 -22.12 -18.48
C PRO A 458 -23.96 -22.57 -17.51
N ALA A 459 -23.64 -23.29 -16.45
CA ALA A 459 -24.67 -23.70 -15.48
C ALA A 459 -24.45 -23.38 -14.02
N HIS A 460 -23.33 -22.75 -13.62
CA HIS A 460 -23.03 -22.57 -12.19
C HIS A 460 -22.69 -21.16 -11.71
N ASP A 461 -22.58 -20.18 -12.61
CA ASP A 461 -22.23 -18.79 -12.21
C ASP A 461 -23.43 -17.95 -11.73
N ALA A 462 -24.65 -18.42 -11.95
CA ALA A 462 -25.87 -17.71 -11.54
C ALA A 462 -26.13 -17.79 -10.01
N ALA A 463 -25.65 -18.84 -9.32
CA ALA A 463 -25.96 -19.06 -7.90
C ALA A 463 -25.12 -18.17 -6.94
N LEU A 464 -23.92 -17.74 -7.31
CA LEU A 464 -23.06 -16.90 -6.46
C LEU A 464 -23.31 -15.41 -6.68
N SER A 465 -23.85 -14.99 -7.83
CA SER A 465 -24.30 -13.63 -8.07
C SER A 465 -25.55 -13.28 -7.24
N ALA A 466 -26.40 -14.27 -6.96
CA ALA A 466 -27.60 -14.09 -6.15
C ALA A 466 -27.30 -14.00 -4.63
N ALA A 467 -26.20 -14.57 -4.15
CA ALA A 467 -25.82 -14.54 -2.74
C ALA A 467 -25.10 -13.23 -2.31
N ALA A 468 -24.72 -12.40 -3.27
CA ALA A 468 -24.07 -11.10 -3.03
C ALA A 468 -25.03 -9.90 -3.06
N ALA A 469 -26.32 -10.11 -3.33
CA ALA A 469 -27.34 -9.07 -3.23
C ALA A 469 -27.81 -8.94 -1.76
N PRO A 470 -27.86 -7.71 -1.18
CA PRO A 470 -28.43 -7.53 0.14
C PRO A 470 -29.91 -7.91 0.09
N ALA A 471 -30.36 -8.74 1.04
CA ALA A 471 -31.76 -9.09 1.22
C ALA A 471 -32.60 -7.80 1.27
N GLY A 472 -33.39 -7.57 0.24
CA GLY A 472 -34.31 -6.44 0.17
C GLY A 472 -35.35 -6.59 1.28
N HIS A 473 -35.40 -5.59 2.16
CA HIS A 473 -36.52 -5.47 3.12
C HIS A 473 -37.82 -5.28 2.33
N ALA A 474 -38.67 -6.29 2.38
CA ALA A 474 -40.05 -6.18 1.92
C ALA A 474 -40.72 -5.05 2.70
N ARG A 475 -40.99 -3.93 2.03
CA ARG A 475 -41.92 -2.91 2.57
C ARG A 475 -43.32 -3.50 2.58
N ALA A 476 -43.81 -3.79 3.76
CA ALA A 476 -45.22 -4.04 3.96
C ALA A 476 -46.00 -2.75 3.61
N ALA A 477 -46.85 -2.83 2.59
CA ALA A 477 -47.78 -1.78 2.23
C ALA A 477 -48.91 -1.74 3.27
N LEU A 478 -48.98 -0.65 4.04
CA LEU A 478 -50.17 -0.33 4.84
C LEU A 478 -51.19 0.39 3.94
N PRO A 479 -52.50 0.12 4.08
CA PRO A 479 -53.52 0.69 3.24
C PRO A 479 -53.81 2.17 3.58
N CYS A 480 -53.97 2.93 2.52
CA CYS A 480 -54.30 4.36 2.52
C CYS A 480 -55.74 4.56 3.04
N ALA A 481 -55.89 5.14 4.21
CA ALA A 481 -57.18 5.68 4.67
C ALA A 481 -57.33 7.14 4.22
N ARG A 482 -58.32 7.39 3.38
CA ARG A 482 -58.77 8.72 3.00
C ARG A 482 -59.45 9.40 4.20
N THR A 483 -59.07 10.62 4.55
CA THR A 483 -59.92 11.58 5.22
C THR A 483 -59.62 13.02 4.76
N ARG A 484 -60.63 13.57 4.24
CA ARG A 484 -61.16 14.88 3.92
C ARG A 484 -60.43 16.12 4.45
N ALA A 485 -60.40 17.09 3.52
CA ALA A 485 -60.08 18.48 3.73
C ALA A 485 -60.96 19.19 4.80
N TRP A 486 -60.33 20.13 5.50
CA TRP A 486 -60.99 21.35 6.00
C TRP A 486 -60.04 22.55 5.79
N ALA A 487 -60.63 23.59 5.23
CA ALA A 487 -60.02 24.88 4.93
C ALA A 487 -60.25 25.88 6.11
N CYS A 488 -59.50 27.00 6.01
CA CYS A 488 -59.66 28.30 6.71
C CYS A 488 -59.12 28.39 8.16
N SER A 489 -58.14 29.15 8.43
CA SER A 489 -58.00 30.61 8.41
C SER A 489 -56.52 30.99 8.49
#